data_8344529a4e5a9b6bbf18dff86d597aac
#
_entry.id   8344529a4e5a9b6bbf18dff86d597aac
#
_cell.length_a   1.000
_cell.length_b   1.000
_cell.length_c   1.000
_cell.angle_alpha   90.00
_cell.angle_beta   90.00
_cell.angle_gamma   90.00
#
_symmetry.space_group_name_H-M   'P 1'
#
loop_
_entity.id
_entity.type
_entity.pdbx_description
1 polymer ?
#
loop_
_entity_poly.entity_id
_entity_poly.type
_entity_poly.pdbx_seq_one_letter_code
_entity_poly.pdbx_strand_id
1 'polypeptide(L)'
;MSLVELTEMIVKSLVKDADSVSVKEFETDENEVSIEIVVSDEEAGALIGKSGKIINSIRTILQASSYLKENKRVKVNITSI
;
A
#
# COMPACT_ATOMS: atom_id res chain seq x y z
N MET A 1 7.65 -13.24 -0.53
CA MET A 1 6.63 -12.31 0.01
C MET A 1 5.92 -11.63 -1.15
N SER A 2 4.59 -11.67 -1.17
CA SER A 2 3.81 -10.98 -2.20
C SER A 2 3.74 -9.48 -1.93
N LEU A 3 3.28 -8.72 -2.93
CA LEU A 3 3.07 -7.27 -2.73
C LEU A 3 2.04 -7.01 -1.63
N VAL A 4 0.99 -7.82 -1.56
CA VAL A 4 -0.02 -7.69 -0.50
C VAL A 4 0.60 -7.92 0.87
N GLU A 5 1.38 -8.98 1.02
CA GLU A 5 2.03 -9.28 2.29
C GLU A 5 3.02 -8.19 2.70
N LEU A 6 3.80 -7.70 1.75
CA LEU A 6 4.73 -6.60 2.02
C LEU A 6 3.98 -5.34 2.45
N THR A 7 2.91 -5.01 1.74
CA THR A 7 2.08 -3.85 2.06
C THR A 7 1.47 -3.98 3.45
N GLU A 8 0.92 -5.15 3.76
CA GLU A 8 0.34 -5.40 5.09
C GLU A 8 1.38 -5.23 6.19
N MET A 9 2.57 -5.76 6.00
CA MET A 9 3.64 -5.64 6.98
C MET A 9 3.99 -4.19 7.25
N ILE A 10 4.14 -3.40 6.20
CA ILE A 10 4.47 -1.97 6.33
C ILE A 10 3.34 -1.21 7.00
N VAL A 11 2.13 -1.37 6.49
CA VAL A 11 0.96 -0.61 6.98
C VAL A 11 0.64 -0.95 8.42
N LYS A 12 0.63 -2.23 8.76
CA LYS A 12 0.33 -2.66 10.13
C LYS A 12 1.37 -2.20 11.15
N SER A 13 2.58 -1.90 10.68
CA SER A 13 3.64 -1.33 11.54
C SER A 13 3.41 0.15 11.83
N LEU A 14 2.61 0.83 11.05
CA LEU A 14 2.41 2.28 11.13
C LEU A 14 1.09 2.68 11.78
N VAL A 15 0.10 1.80 11.81
CA VAL A 15 -1.22 2.11 12.36
C VAL A 15 -1.37 1.56 13.77
N LYS A 16 -2.31 2.14 14.51
CA LYS A 16 -2.57 1.70 15.89
C LYS A 16 -3.39 0.43 15.94
N ASP A 17 -4.37 0.31 15.05
CA ASP A 17 -5.27 -0.85 15.00
C ASP A 17 -4.98 -1.66 13.75
N ALA A 18 -4.03 -2.57 13.87
CA ALA A 18 -3.62 -3.43 12.76
C ALA A 18 -4.76 -4.30 12.25
N ASP A 19 -5.68 -4.68 13.12
CA ASP A 19 -6.80 -5.55 12.74
C ASP A 19 -7.80 -4.85 11.81
N SER A 20 -7.83 -3.53 11.80
CA SER A 20 -8.75 -2.77 10.95
C SER A 20 -8.22 -2.57 9.53
N VAL A 21 -6.98 -2.98 9.27
CA VAL A 21 -6.35 -2.78 7.96
C VAL A 21 -6.75 -3.90 7.00
N SER A 22 -7.14 -3.52 5.79
CA SER A 22 -7.39 -4.48 4.72
C SER A 22 -6.58 -4.05 3.50
N VAL A 23 -5.86 -4.98 2.90
CA VAL A 23 -5.06 -4.72 1.70
C VAL A 23 -5.53 -5.64 0.60
N LYS A 24 -5.82 -5.08 -0.57
CA LYS A 24 -6.27 -5.83 -1.74
C LYS A 24 -5.42 -5.48 -2.93
N GLU A 25 -5.23 -6.46 -3.81
CA GLU A 25 -4.50 -6.28 -5.05
C GLU A 25 -5.45 -6.52 -6.22
N PHE A 26 -5.39 -5.64 -7.21
CA PHE A 26 -6.16 -5.77 -8.44
C PHE A 26 -5.22 -5.69 -9.63
N GLU A 27 -5.36 -6.58 -10.59
CA GLU A 27 -4.65 -6.47 -11.85
C GLU A 27 -5.46 -5.58 -12.79
N THR A 28 -4.88 -4.45 -13.17
CA THR A 28 -5.54 -3.53 -14.10
C THR A 28 -5.21 -3.83 -15.54
N ASP A 29 -3.98 -4.32 -15.79
CA ASP A 29 -3.59 -4.84 -17.10
C ASP A 29 -2.32 -5.72 -16.92
N GLU A 30 -1.73 -6.16 -18.03
CA GLU A 30 -0.56 -7.05 -17.98
C GLU A 30 0.66 -6.43 -17.31
N ASN A 31 0.76 -5.11 -17.34
CA ASN A 31 1.93 -4.38 -16.88
C ASN A 31 1.70 -3.55 -15.63
N GLU A 32 0.51 -3.62 -15.05
CA GLU A 32 0.15 -2.76 -13.93
C GLU A 32 -0.71 -3.51 -12.91
N VAL A 33 -0.41 -3.27 -11.63
CA VAL A 33 -1.24 -3.76 -10.52
C VAL A 33 -1.61 -2.57 -9.64
N SER A 34 -2.78 -2.64 -9.03
CA SER A 34 -3.24 -1.67 -8.05
C SER A 34 -3.29 -2.31 -6.68
N ILE A 35 -2.73 -1.61 -5.71
CA ILE A 35 -2.81 -2.01 -4.30
C ILE A 35 -3.76 -1.04 -3.61
N GLU A 36 -4.82 -1.58 -3.04
CA GLU A 36 -5.81 -0.80 -2.30
C GLU A 36 -5.65 -1.04 -0.82
N ILE A 37 -5.40 0.02 -0.07
CA ILE A 37 -5.26 -0.04 1.40
C ILE A 37 -6.52 0.57 1.99
N VAL A 38 -7.28 -0.23 2.73
CA VAL A 38 -8.52 0.21 3.37
C VAL A 38 -8.29 0.32 4.86
N VAL A 39 -8.53 1.50 5.41
CA VAL A 39 -8.29 1.81 6.83
C VAL A 39 -9.38 2.77 7.33
N SER A 40 -9.41 3.02 8.64
CA SER A 40 -10.29 4.05 9.20
C SER A 40 -9.75 5.44 8.84
N ASP A 41 -10.60 6.47 8.94
CA ASP A 41 -10.20 7.84 8.66
C ASP A 41 -8.99 8.29 9.49
N GLU A 42 -8.97 7.90 10.76
CA GLU A 42 -7.86 8.25 11.64
C GLU A 42 -6.54 7.64 11.16
N GLU A 43 -6.59 6.39 10.75
CA GLU A 43 -5.40 5.68 10.31
C GLU A 43 -4.94 6.14 8.94
N ALA A 44 -5.88 6.59 8.08
CA ALA A 44 -5.55 7.11 6.76
C ALA A 44 -4.59 8.29 6.86
N GLY A 45 -4.83 9.20 7.80
CA GLY A 45 -3.96 10.34 8.03
C GLY A 45 -2.54 9.93 8.39
N ALA A 46 -2.40 8.91 9.23
CA ALA A 46 -1.10 8.39 9.62
C ALA A 46 -0.34 7.78 8.44
N LEU A 47 -1.05 7.12 7.53
CA LEU A 47 -0.43 6.49 6.35
C LEU A 47 -0.04 7.50 5.28
N ILE A 48 -0.79 8.57 5.12
CA ILE A 48 -0.46 9.62 4.17
C ILE A 48 0.77 10.38 4.67
N GLY A 49 0.76 10.72 5.95
CA GLY A 49 1.84 11.47 6.57
C GLY A 49 1.84 12.93 6.15
N LYS A 50 2.81 13.67 6.63
CA LYS A 50 2.93 15.08 6.35
C LYS A 50 3.32 15.29 4.89
N SER A 51 2.50 16.02 4.14
CA SER A 51 2.72 16.29 2.72
C SER A 51 2.84 15.02 1.87
N GLY A 52 2.22 13.94 2.31
CA GLY A 52 2.22 12.69 1.57
C GLY A 52 3.52 11.92 1.61
N LYS A 53 4.43 12.25 2.51
CA LYS A 53 5.76 11.61 2.53
C LYS A 53 5.72 10.12 2.85
N ILE A 54 4.85 9.69 3.74
CA ILE A 54 4.78 8.29 4.13
C ILE A 54 4.22 7.46 2.99
N ILE A 55 3.09 7.86 2.41
CA ILE A 55 2.49 7.10 1.31
C ILE A 55 3.41 7.06 0.09
N ASN A 56 4.14 8.14 -0.19
CA ASN A 56 5.08 8.14 -1.30
C ASN A 56 6.25 7.18 -1.06
N SER A 57 6.71 7.06 0.18
CA SER A 57 7.74 6.09 0.54
C SER A 57 7.23 4.65 0.37
N ILE A 58 5.99 4.40 0.75
CA ILE A 58 5.36 3.09 0.56
C ILE A 58 5.30 2.75 -0.93
N ARG A 59 4.86 3.69 -1.76
CA ARG A 59 4.82 3.50 -3.21
C ARG A 59 6.20 3.14 -3.76
N THR A 60 7.22 3.84 -3.31
CA THR A 60 8.59 3.60 -3.77
C THR A 60 9.06 2.20 -3.44
N ILE A 61 8.79 1.75 -2.22
CA ILE A 61 9.17 0.40 -1.79
C ILE A 61 8.42 -0.66 -2.59
N LEU A 62 7.12 -0.50 -2.75
CA LEU A 62 6.31 -1.46 -3.50
C LEU A 62 6.69 -1.49 -4.97
N GLN A 63 6.97 -0.34 -5.55
CA GLN A 63 7.39 -0.26 -6.95
C GLN A 63 8.73 -0.97 -7.17
N ALA A 64 9.67 -0.77 -6.26
CA ALA A 64 10.97 -1.43 -6.33
C ALA A 64 10.82 -2.94 -6.23
N SER A 65 9.98 -3.40 -5.30
CA SER A 65 9.73 -4.83 -5.14
C SER A 65 9.10 -5.44 -6.39
N SER A 66 8.14 -4.73 -7.00
CA SER A 66 7.48 -5.20 -8.20
C SER A 66 8.45 -5.30 -9.39
N TYR A 67 9.30 -4.30 -9.57
CA TYR A 67 10.29 -4.34 -10.65
C TYR A 67 11.24 -5.52 -10.52
N LEU A 68 11.61 -5.87 -9.30
CA LEU A 68 12.52 -6.99 -9.08
C LEU A 68 11.85 -8.35 -9.33
N LYS A 69 10.55 -8.46 -9.10
CA LYS A 69 9.83 -9.73 -9.19
C LYS A 69 9.06 -9.90 -10.49
N GLU A 70 8.28 -8.93 -10.87
CA GLU A 70 7.30 -9.04 -11.95
C GLU A 70 7.46 -7.98 -13.03
N ASN A 71 8.26 -6.97 -12.75
CA ASN A 71 8.46 -5.83 -13.64
C ASN A 71 7.15 -5.13 -14.01
N LYS A 72 6.27 -4.97 -13.04
CA LYS A 72 4.99 -4.29 -13.23
C LYS A 72 4.96 -2.95 -12.53
N ARG A 73 4.18 -2.03 -13.08
CA ARG A 73 3.94 -0.75 -12.45
C ARG A 73 2.94 -0.93 -11.31
N VAL A 74 3.17 -0.27 -10.20
CA VAL A 74 2.30 -0.37 -9.03
C VAL A 74 1.61 0.95 -8.74
N LYS A 75 0.29 0.92 -8.63
CA LYS A 75 -0.51 2.04 -8.12
C LYS A 75 -0.91 1.72 -6.71
N VAL A 76 -0.81 2.69 -5.82
CA VAL A 76 -1.20 2.53 -4.42
C VAL A 76 -2.24 3.57 -4.06
N ASN A 77 -3.38 3.11 -3.56
CA ASN A 77 -4.46 3.98 -3.14
C ASN A 77 -4.86 3.68 -1.70
N ILE A 78 -5.24 4.71 -0.97
CA ILE A 78 -5.75 4.58 0.39
C ILE A 78 -7.23 4.95 0.35
N THR A 79 -8.07 4.05 0.87
CA THR A 79 -9.50 4.30 1.01
C THR A 79 -9.83 4.29 2.49
N SER A 80 -10.52 5.33 2.97
CA SER A 80 -10.96 5.38 4.34
C SER A 80 -12.43 4.98 4.45
N ILE A 81 -12.78 4.32 5.53
CA ILE A 81 -14.14 3.87 5.79
C ILE A 81 -14.75 4.53 7.03
#